data_ae9ea91bb4f861c44918e12da74f8d52
#
_entry.id   ae9ea91bb4f861c44918e12da74f8d52
#
_cell.length_a   1.000
_cell.length_b   1.000
_cell.length_c   1.000
_cell.angle_alpha   90.00
_cell.angle_beta   90.00
_cell.angle_gamma   90.00
#
_symmetry.space_group_name_H-M   'P 1'
#
loop_
_entity.id
_entity.type
_entity.pdbx_description
1 polymer ?
#
loop_
_entity_poly.entity_id
_entity_poly.type
_entity_poly.pdbx_seq_one_letter_code
_entity_poly.pdbx_strand_id
1 'polypeptide(L)'
;MASWGGLLVCTALCAACGRGVPILMYHSVGGDSDPLTVAPEELDAQLDFLESAGFNTVTLREVLDAQDGGKLPRHAVVLTFDDGYVDASTQVLPRLLQRGQKATFFIVSGFCAQDAATRVTKWQKQFLIWPEVRALADAGMEIGSHTVSHLRLSNLSGADLRAQVRDSRATLQSYLGKPVDFFAYPYNDQSRWVRRAVETAGYRGAVVGSRGNSDSFTLQRLTMHRGITPADLRSMLSENWETAYTEGG
;
A
#
# COMPACT_ATOMS: atom_id res chain seq x y z
N MET A 1 53.34 15.37 6.10
CA MET A 1 52.53 15.30 4.88
C MET A 1 51.56 14.11 5.03
N ALA A 2 50.36 14.38 5.48
CA ALA A 2 49.33 13.35 5.69
C ALA A 2 48.27 13.52 4.60
N SER A 3 48.18 12.54 3.70
CA SER A 3 47.21 12.49 2.64
C SER A 3 45.87 12.04 3.18
N TRP A 4 44.88 12.89 3.11
CA TRP A 4 43.49 12.55 3.35
C TRP A 4 42.94 11.84 2.10
N GLY A 5 42.78 10.54 2.23
CA GLY A 5 42.01 9.75 1.27
C GLY A 5 40.51 9.99 1.50
N GLY A 6 39.93 10.85 0.68
CA GLY A 6 38.46 11.02 0.64
C GLY A 6 37.78 9.71 0.24
N LEU A 7 36.95 9.18 1.13
CA LEU A 7 36.03 8.08 0.84
C LEU A 7 34.98 8.63 -0.11
N LEU A 8 35.14 8.41 -1.42
CA LEU A 8 34.07 8.56 -2.39
C LEU A 8 33.03 7.49 -2.05
N VAL A 9 31.96 7.90 -1.37
CA VAL A 9 30.73 7.14 -1.33
C VAL A 9 30.19 7.15 -2.76
N CYS A 10 30.49 6.10 -3.49
CA CYS A 10 29.92 5.84 -4.80
C CYS A 10 28.43 5.55 -4.59
N THR A 11 27.59 6.57 -4.66
CA THR A 11 26.17 6.42 -4.86
C THR A 11 26.00 5.87 -6.29
N ALA A 12 26.18 4.57 -6.45
CA ALA A 12 25.69 3.87 -7.60
C ALA A 12 24.17 4.00 -7.57
N LEU A 13 23.64 5.09 -8.18
CA LEU A 13 22.26 5.10 -8.63
C LEU A 13 22.10 3.87 -9.53
N CYS A 14 21.41 2.86 -9.00
CA CYS A 14 20.95 1.76 -9.81
C CYS A 14 20.06 2.38 -10.90
N ALA A 15 20.51 2.37 -12.16
CA ALA A 15 19.76 2.90 -13.30
C ALA A 15 18.39 2.21 -13.47
N ALA A 16 18.15 1.09 -12.80
CA ALA A 16 16.85 0.44 -12.66
C ALA A 16 15.88 1.18 -11.69
N CYS A 17 16.35 2.17 -10.91
CA CYS A 17 15.53 2.95 -9.96
C CYS A 17 14.98 4.25 -10.55
N GLY A 18 15.14 4.51 -11.83
CA GLY A 18 14.68 5.77 -12.46
C GLY A 18 13.16 5.89 -12.59
N ARG A 19 12.44 4.79 -12.53
CA ARG A 19 10.97 4.75 -12.45
C ARG A 19 10.60 3.62 -11.49
N GLY A 20 9.95 3.96 -10.39
CA GLY A 20 9.67 3.04 -9.29
C GLY A 20 8.77 1.87 -9.67
N VAL A 21 8.69 0.86 -8.82
CA VAL A 21 7.76 -0.26 -8.93
C VAL A 21 6.31 0.29 -8.94
N PRO A 22 5.45 -0.12 -9.89
CA PRO A 22 4.05 0.31 -9.92
C PRO A 22 3.32 -0.13 -8.65
N ILE A 23 2.53 0.79 -8.10
CA ILE A 23 1.72 0.52 -6.92
C ILE A 23 0.26 0.76 -7.30
N LEU A 24 -0.56 -0.28 -7.27
CA LEU A 24 -1.99 -0.21 -7.56
C LEU A 24 -2.77 0.05 -6.27
N MET A 25 -3.70 1.01 -6.31
CA MET A 25 -4.52 1.41 -5.17
C MET A 25 -5.96 0.98 -5.38
N TYR A 26 -6.38 -0.03 -4.67
CA TYR A 26 -7.76 -0.49 -4.54
C TYR A 26 -8.37 0.00 -3.21
N HIS A 27 -9.68 -0.08 -3.08
CA HIS A 27 -10.41 0.14 -1.84
C HIS A 27 -11.31 -1.06 -1.54
N SER A 28 -12.48 -1.14 -2.15
CA SER A 28 -13.49 -2.17 -1.91
C SER A 28 -13.68 -3.10 -3.13
N VAL A 29 -14.07 -4.33 -2.86
CA VAL A 29 -14.42 -5.32 -3.90
C VAL A 29 -15.83 -5.83 -3.68
N GLY A 30 -16.73 -5.51 -4.59
CA GLY A 30 -18.16 -5.85 -4.41
C GLY A 30 -19.07 -5.32 -5.51
N GLY A 31 -20.38 -5.39 -5.23
CA GLY A 31 -21.42 -5.03 -6.18
C GLY A 31 -22.08 -3.66 -5.93
N ASP A 32 -21.63 -2.86 -4.95
CA ASP A 32 -22.21 -1.54 -4.69
C ASP A 32 -21.87 -0.52 -5.79
N SER A 33 -22.49 0.66 -5.76
CA SER A 33 -22.34 1.69 -6.81
C SER A 33 -21.19 2.68 -6.58
N ASP A 34 -20.39 2.50 -5.54
CA ASP A 34 -19.23 3.35 -5.27
C ASP A 34 -18.21 3.20 -6.44
N PRO A 35 -17.76 4.29 -7.05
CA PRO A 35 -16.78 4.22 -8.14
C PRO A 35 -15.45 3.54 -7.74
N LEU A 36 -15.07 3.58 -6.47
CA LEU A 36 -13.87 2.92 -5.94
C LEU A 36 -14.11 1.45 -5.56
N THR A 37 -15.33 0.94 -5.73
CA THR A 37 -15.62 -0.49 -5.60
C THR A 37 -15.44 -1.19 -6.93
N VAL A 38 -14.44 -2.05 -7.01
CA VAL A 38 -14.17 -2.92 -8.17
C VAL A 38 -15.04 -4.16 -8.06
N ALA A 39 -15.67 -4.61 -9.16
CA ALA A 39 -16.43 -5.85 -9.13
C ALA A 39 -15.49 -7.05 -8.93
N PRO A 40 -15.95 -8.15 -8.26
CA PRO A 40 -15.12 -9.33 -8.06
C PRO A 40 -14.54 -9.90 -9.36
N GLU A 41 -15.33 -9.90 -10.44
CA GLU A 41 -14.94 -10.38 -11.77
C GLU A 41 -13.91 -9.46 -12.44
N GLU A 42 -13.99 -8.14 -12.19
CA GLU A 42 -13.01 -7.18 -12.67
C GLU A 42 -11.67 -7.39 -11.94
N LEU A 43 -11.70 -7.60 -10.61
CA LEU A 43 -10.49 -7.93 -9.86
C LEU A 43 -9.87 -9.23 -10.37
N ASP A 44 -10.66 -10.30 -10.56
CA ASP A 44 -10.16 -11.57 -11.11
C ASP A 44 -9.46 -11.35 -12.46
N ALA A 45 -10.10 -10.63 -13.39
CA ALA A 45 -9.51 -10.34 -14.71
C ALA A 45 -8.21 -9.52 -14.63
N GLN A 46 -8.10 -8.58 -13.69
CA GLN A 46 -6.90 -7.77 -13.47
C GLN A 46 -5.76 -8.61 -12.86
N LEU A 47 -6.07 -9.48 -11.88
CA LEU A 47 -5.08 -10.36 -11.26
C LEU A 47 -4.56 -11.42 -12.26
N ASP A 48 -5.45 -12.01 -13.07
CA ASP A 48 -5.08 -12.96 -14.14
C ASP A 48 -4.24 -12.28 -15.22
N PHE A 49 -4.53 -11.02 -15.56
CA PHE A 49 -3.71 -10.25 -16.47
C PHE A 49 -2.29 -10.04 -15.91
N LEU A 50 -2.15 -9.63 -14.65
CA LEU A 50 -0.85 -9.44 -14.04
C LEU A 50 -0.02 -10.72 -14.06
N GLU A 51 -0.63 -11.86 -13.73
CA GLU A 51 0.03 -13.17 -13.77
C GLU A 51 0.46 -13.55 -15.19
N SER A 52 -0.47 -13.48 -16.16
CA SER A 52 -0.22 -13.85 -17.55
C SER A 52 0.80 -12.94 -18.25
N ALA A 53 0.88 -11.68 -17.85
CA ALA A 53 1.87 -10.71 -18.33
C ALA A 53 3.24 -10.83 -17.62
N GLY A 54 3.39 -11.78 -16.68
CA GLY A 54 4.63 -12.06 -15.98
C GLY A 54 4.95 -11.08 -14.84
N PHE A 55 3.97 -10.35 -14.35
CA PHE A 55 4.16 -9.51 -13.16
C PHE A 55 4.24 -10.36 -11.89
N ASN A 56 5.14 -9.96 -11.00
CA ASN A 56 5.32 -10.56 -9.68
C ASN A 56 4.83 -9.58 -8.62
N THR A 57 3.81 -9.97 -7.87
CA THR A 57 3.32 -9.13 -6.78
C THR A 57 4.29 -9.16 -5.60
N VAL A 58 4.63 -7.97 -5.11
CA VAL A 58 5.54 -7.78 -3.97
C VAL A 58 4.89 -6.83 -2.95
N THR A 59 5.42 -6.80 -1.73
CA THR A 59 5.00 -5.87 -0.68
C THR A 59 5.78 -4.56 -0.78
N LEU A 60 5.29 -3.51 -0.14
CA LEU A 60 6.03 -2.24 -0.02
C LEU A 60 7.34 -2.42 0.73
N ARG A 61 7.40 -3.33 1.70
CA ARG A 61 8.62 -3.70 2.42
C ARG A 61 9.67 -4.25 1.46
N GLU A 62 9.29 -5.22 0.62
CA GLU A 62 10.21 -5.80 -0.37
C GLU A 62 10.74 -4.74 -1.33
N VAL A 63 9.91 -3.74 -1.70
CA VAL A 63 10.35 -2.61 -2.54
C VAL A 63 11.40 -1.75 -1.84
N LEU A 64 11.17 -1.33 -0.58
CA LEU A 64 12.15 -0.52 0.15
C LEU A 64 13.40 -1.31 0.52
N ASP A 65 13.26 -2.58 0.87
CA ASP A 65 14.42 -3.44 1.18
C ASP A 65 15.31 -3.61 -0.05
N ALA A 66 14.75 -3.60 -1.26
CA ALA A 66 15.52 -3.62 -2.50
C ALA A 66 16.29 -2.31 -2.75
N GLN A 67 15.76 -1.16 -2.34
CA GLN A 67 16.47 0.11 -2.38
C GLN A 67 17.69 0.12 -1.44
N ASP A 68 17.60 -0.62 -0.33
CA ASP A 68 18.67 -0.81 0.65
C ASP A 68 19.66 -1.94 0.27
N GLY A 69 19.63 -2.42 -0.97
CA GLY A 69 20.55 -3.44 -1.50
C GLY A 69 19.96 -4.85 -1.62
N GLY A 70 18.68 -5.02 -1.35
CA GLY A 70 17.92 -6.24 -1.64
C GLY A 70 17.70 -6.44 -3.14
N LYS A 71 16.93 -7.47 -3.49
CA LYS A 71 16.58 -7.78 -4.89
C LYS A 71 15.06 -7.86 -5.04
N LEU A 72 14.55 -7.32 -6.14
CA LEU A 72 13.18 -7.53 -6.58
C LEU A 72 13.13 -8.52 -7.74
N PRO A 73 12.04 -9.28 -7.87
CA PRO A 73 11.78 -10.02 -9.09
C PRO A 73 11.61 -9.06 -10.27
N ARG A 74 11.83 -9.55 -11.48
CA ARG A 74 11.51 -8.78 -12.70
C ARG A 74 10.00 -8.51 -12.73
N HIS A 75 9.61 -7.39 -13.34
CA HIS A 75 8.20 -6.98 -13.42
C HIS A 75 7.48 -6.98 -12.04
N ALA A 76 8.15 -6.44 -11.02
CA ALA A 76 7.53 -6.29 -9.71
C ALA A 76 6.35 -5.30 -9.77
N VAL A 77 5.27 -5.60 -9.05
CA VAL A 77 4.09 -4.74 -8.88
C VAL A 77 3.61 -4.84 -7.44
N VAL A 78 3.15 -3.74 -6.85
CA VAL A 78 2.54 -3.74 -5.52
C VAL A 78 1.02 -3.58 -5.66
N LEU A 79 0.27 -4.46 -4.99
CA LEU A 79 -1.17 -4.31 -4.81
C LEU A 79 -1.43 -3.70 -3.44
N THR A 80 -2.22 -2.64 -3.35
CA THR A 80 -2.61 -2.04 -2.07
C THR A 80 -4.12 -1.92 -1.97
N PHE A 81 -4.67 -2.18 -0.76
CA PHE A 81 -6.09 -2.06 -0.45
C PHE A 81 -6.27 -1.16 0.75
N ASP A 82 -6.99 -0.05 0.58
CA ASP A 82 -7.20 0.94 1.63
C ASP A 82 -8.46 0.66 2.46
N ASP A 83 -8.60 1.37 3.56
CA ASP A 83 -9.74 1.43 4.49
C ASP A 83 -9.92 0.22 5.41
N GLY A 84 -9.60 -0.99 4.97
CA GLY A 84 -9.82 -2.20 5.76
C GLY A 84 -11.29 -2.65 5.78
N TYR A 85 -11.96 -2.59 4.64
CA TYR A 85 -13.31 -3.15 4.47
C TYR A 85 -13.32 -4.67 4.60
N VAL A 86 -14.45 -5.23 5.00
CA VAL A 86 -14.61 -6.69 5.21
C VAL A 86 -14.36 -7.52 3.96
N ASP A 87 -14.57 -6.93 2.79
CA ASP A 87 -14.31 -7.60 1.50
C ASP A 87 -12.82 -7.91 1.29
N ALA A 88 -11.92 -7.23 1.95
CA ALA A 88 -10.51 -7.59 1.99
C ALA A 88 -10.28 -9.05 2.47
N SER A 89 -11.07 -9.50 3.45
CA SER A 89 -11.04 -10.88 3.95
C SER A 89 -11.89 -11.84 3.13
N THR A 90 -13.08 -11.40 2.69
CA THR A 90 -14.08 -12.31 2.09
C THR A 90 -13.97 -12.41 0.57
N GLN A 91 -13.45 -11.40 -0.10
CA GLN A 91 -13.31 -11.34 -1.56
C GLN A 91 -11.86 -11.33 -2.02
N VAL A 92 -11.02 -10.47 -1.42
CA VAL A 92 -9.65 -10.24 -1.92
C VAL A 92 -8.70 -11.36 -1.49
N LEU A 93 -8.61 -11.65 -0.20
CA LEU A 93 -7.67 -12.64 0.32
C LEU A 93 -7.76 -14.00 -0.38
N PRO A 94 -8.95 -14.62 -0.55
CA PRO A 94 -9.05 -15.93 -1.23
C PRO A 94 -8.51 -15.89 -2.67
N ARG A 95 -8.75 -14.79 -3.40
CA ARG A 95 -8.29 -14.61 -4.78
C ARG A 95 -6.78 -14.48 -4.88
N LEU A 96 -6.17 -13.73 -3.95
CA LEU A 96 -4.72 -13.60 -3.88
C LEU A 96 -4.05 -14.93 -3.52
N LEU A 97 -4.59 -15.66 -2.54
CA LEU A 97 -4.05 -16.96 -2.13
C LEU A 97 -4.13 -18.00 -3.25
N GLN A 98 -5.22 -18.03 -4.01
CA GLN A 98 -5.38 -18.94 -5.15
C GLN A 98 -4.29 -18.74 -6.21
N ARG A 99 -3.78 -17.52 -6.35
CA ARG A 99 -2.75 -17.13 -7.35
C ARG A 99 -1.34 -17.02 -6.76
N GLY A 100 -1.16 -17.27 -5.45
CA GLY A 100 0.12 -17.05 -4.78
C GLY A 100 0.57 -15.58 -4.77
N GLN A 101 -0.38 -14.64 -4.91
CA GLN A 101 -0.12 -13.21 -4.98
C GLN A 101 -0.11 -12.57 -3.60
N LYS A 102 0.63 -11.45 -3.46
CA LYS A 102 0.75 -10.69 -2.23
C LYS A 102 0.11 -9.30 -2.38
N ALA A 103 -0.28 -8.70 -1.25
CA ALA A 103 -0.76 -7.32 -1.20
C ALA A 103 -0.42 -6.65 0.14
N THR A 104 -0.54 -5.32 0.18
CA THR A 104 -0.50 -4.51 1.40
C THR A 104 -1.90 -3.98 1.70
N PHE A 105 -2.38 -4.20 2.93
CA PHE A 105 -3.69 -3.73 3.39
C PHE A 105 -3.52 -2.59 4.40
N PHE A 106 -4.05 -1.42 4.09
CA PHE A 106 -4.01 -0.25 4.96
C PHE A 106 -5.26 -0.17 5.83
N ILE A 107 -5.08 -0.36 7.12
CA ILE A 107 -6.16 -0.57 8.09
C ILE A 107 -6.43 0.70 8.91
N VAL A 108 -7.71 1.09 8.98
CA VAL A 108 -8.20 2.11 9.94
C VAL A 108 -8.38 1.45 11.30
N SER A 109 -7.41 1.59 12.19
CA SER A 109 -7.32 0.80 13.41
C SER A 109 -8.49 0.98 14.38
N GLY A 110 -9.09 2.16 14.44
CA GLY A 110 -10.26 2.44 15.27
C GLY A 110 -11.58 1.93 14.71
N PHE A 111 -11.59 1.35 13.50
CA PHE A 111 -12.77 0.72 12.92
C PHE A 111 -12.75 -0.81 13.05
N CYS A 112 -11.67 -1.39 13.55
CA CYS A 112 -11.57 -2.81 13.82
C CYS A 112 -12.26 -3.16 15.15
N ALA A 113 -13.38 -3.87 15.09
CA ALA A 113 -14.05 -4.42 16.26
C ALA A 113 -13.37 -5.72 16.75
N GLN A 114 -13.71 -6.17 17.97
CA GLN A 114 -13.14 -7.40 18.53
C GLN A 114 -13.77 -8.66 17.93
N ASP A 115 -15.04 -8.57 17.53
CA ASP A 115 -15.81 -9.68 16.99
C ASP A 115 -16.84 -9.21 15.95
N ALA A 116 -17.48 -10.17 15.29
CA ALA A 116 -18.47 -9.90 14.25
C ALA A 116 -19.77 -9.27 14.78
N ALA A 117 -20.11 -9.47 16.06
CA ALA A 117 -21.33 -8.92 16.67
C ALA A 117 -21.22 -7.40 16.88
N THR A 118 -19.98 -6.92 17.09
CA THR A 118 -19.66 -5.51 17.30
C THR A 118 -19.05 -4.85 16.05
N ARG A 119 -19.07 -5.52 14.90
CA ARG A 119 -18.49 -5.05 13.64
C ARG A 119 -18.95 -3.62 13.30
N VAL A 120 -17.99 -2.78 13.01
CA VAL A 120 -18.23 -1.39 12.63
C VAL A 120 -18.80 -1.33 11.21
N THR A 121 -19.84 -0.51 11.03
CA THR A 121 -20.39 -0.16 9.73
C THR A 121 -20.37 1.36 9.57
N LYS A 122 -19.70 1.85 8.53
CA LYS A 122 -19.69 3.27 8.13
C LYS A 122 -19.73 3.35 6.61
N TRP A 123 -20.25 4.45 6.08
CA TRP A 123 -20.34 4.69 4.63
C TRP A 123 -20.99 3.53 3.87
N GLN A 124 -21.99 2.87 4.52
CA GLN A 124 -22.69 1.68 4.01
C GLN A 124 -21.78 0.44 3.80
N LYS A 125 -20.57 0.46 4.34
CA LYS A 125 -19.60 -0.64 4.28
C LYS A 125 -19.27 -1.17 5.67
N GLN A 126 -19.03 -2.47 5.76
CA GLN A 126 -18.54 -3.12 6.98
C GLN A 126 -17.00 -3.18 6.97
N PHE A 127 -16.42 -3.03 8.15
CA PHE A 127 -14.96 -3.07 8.32
C PHE A 127 -14.51 -4.41 8.87
N LEU A 128 -13.23 -4.73 8.67
CA LEU A 128 -12.58 -5.90 9.26
C LEU A 128 -12.68 -5.87 10.79
N ILE A 129 -12.79 -7.02 11.38
CA ILE A 129 -12.55 -7.22 12.81
C ILE A 129 -11.09 -7.63 13.04
N TRP A 130 -10.60 -7.49 14.27
CA TRP A 130 -9.21 -7.80 14.59
C TRP A 130 -8.77 -9.22 14.20
N PRO A 131 -9.57 -10.30 14.43
CA PRO A 131 -9.21 -11.63 13.95
C PRO A 131 -9.01 -11.73 12.44
N GLU A 132 -9.78 -10.97 11.63
CA GLU A 132 -9.62 -10.94 10.17
C GLU A 132 -8.35 -10.20 9.75
N VAL A 133 -8.00 -9.09 10.43
CA VAL A 133 -6.72 -8.40 10.22
C VAL A 133 -5.54 -9.34 10.53
N ARG A 134 -5.64 -10.14 11.58
CA ARG A 134 -4.63 -11.16 11.90
C ARG A 134 -4.56 -12.24 10.82
N ALA A 135 -5.71 -12.72 10.33
CA ALA A 135 -5.76 -13.72 9.26
C ALA A 135 -5.07 -13.23 7.97
N LEU A 136 -5.26 -11.95 7.59
CA LEU A 136 -4.51 -11.33 6.48
C LEU A 136 -2.99 -11.40 6.73
N ALA A 137 -2.54 -10.97 7.92
CA ALA A 137 -1.11 -10.96 8.26
C ALA A 137 -0.49 -12.36 8.35
N ASP A 138 -1.24 -13.36 8.83
CA ASP A 138 -0.79 -14.74 8.95
C ASP A 138 -0.79 -15.46 7.60
N ALA A 139 -1.62 -15.01 6.67
CA ALA A 139 -1.60 -15.44 5.26
C ALA A 139 -0.45 -14.81 4.45
N GLY A 140 0.45 -14.03 5.08
CA GLY A 140 1.61 -13.44 4.42
C GLY A 140 1.35 -12.09 3.76
N MET A 141 0.19 -11.48 3.98
CA MET A 141 -0.11 -10.13 3.50
C MET A 141 0.56 -9.09 4.40
N GLU A 142 0.99 -7.97 3.81
CA GLU A 142 1.52 -6.85 4.58
C GLU A 142 0.39 -5.99 5.14
N ILE A 143 0.52 -5.59 6.41
CA ILE A 143 -0.42 -4.68 7.06
C ILE A 143 0.23 -3.31 7.22
N GLY A 144 -0.42 -2.30 6.66
CA GLY A 144 -0.10 -0.88 6.82
C GLY A 144 -1.16 -0.16 7.65
N SER A 145 -0.88 1.08 8.00
CA SER A 145 -1.75 1.94 8.78
C SER A 145 -2.49 2.95 7.91
N HIS A 146 -3.79 3.17 8.22
CA HIS A 146 -4.62 4.18 7.60
C HIS A 146 -5.27 5.11 8.65
N THR A 147 -4.50 5.52 9.66
CA THR A 147 -4.92 6.30 10.83
C THR A 147 -5.80 5.53 11.83
N VAL A 148 -6.17 6.20 12.92
CA VAL A 148 -7.15 5.67 13.88
C VAL A 148 -8.58 5.82 13.36
N SER A 149 -8.94 6.97 12.76
CA SER A 149 -10.33 7.34 12.50
C SER A 149 -10.62 7.86 11.10
N HIS A 150 -9.68 7.69 10.14
CA HIS A 150 -9.83 8.12 8.75
C HIS A 150 -10.19 9.60 8.59
N LEU A 151 -9.50 10.48 9.33
CA LEU A 151 -9.72 11.93 9.26
C LEU A 151 -8.79 12.60 8.24
N ARG A 152 -9.22 13.75 7.70
CA ARG A 152 -8.32 14.64 6.95
C ARG A 152 -7.28 15.21 7.91
N LEU A 153 -6.04 14.78 7.74
CA LEU A 153 -4.96 15.02 8.69
C LEU A 153 -4.51 16.49 8.72
N SER A 154 -4.61 17.21 7.61
CA SER A 154 -4.28 18.64 7.54
C SER A 154 -5.22 19.54 8.37
N ASN A 155 -6.41 19.05 8.71
CA ASN A 155 -7.38 19.77 9.52
C ASN A 155 -7.18 19.60 11.04
N LEU A 156 -6.23 18.75 11.45
CA LEU A 156 -6.04 18.39 12.86
C LEU A 156 -5.02 19.30 13.55
N SER A 157 -5.18 19.47 14.87
CA SER A 157 -4.13 20.05 15.71
C SER A 157 -2.87 19.16 15.69
N GLY A 158 -1.72 19.73 16.00
CA GLY A 158 -0.49 18.96 16.04
C GLY A 158 -0.50 17.78 17.02
N ALA A 159 -1.26 17.85 18.11
CA ALA A 159 -1.43 16.76 19.06
C ALA A 159 -2.32 15.65 18.50
N ASP A 160 -3.48 16.03 17.94
CA ASP A 160 -4.42 15.09 17.34
C ASP A 160 -3.85 14.40 16.11
N LEU A 161 -3.15 15.16 15.26
CA LEU A 161 -2.42 14.59 14.11
C LEU A 161 -1.44 13.49 14.57
N ARG A 162 -0.61 13.80 15.57
CA ARG A 162 0.34 12.80 16.09
C ARG A 162 -0.37 11.58 16.67
N ALA A 163 -1.48 11.77 17.38
CA ALA A 163 -2.29 10.67 17.92
C ALA A 163 -2.83 9.78 16.79
N GLN A 164 -3.44 10.36 15.75
CA GLN A 164 -3.96 9.60 14.61
C GLN A 164 -2.88 8.72 13.95
N VAL A 165 -1.69 9.22 13.81
CA VAL A 165 -0.60 8.55 13.12
C VAL A 165 0.13 7.55 14.02
N ARG A 166 0.55 7.98 15.22
CA ARG A 166 1.32 7.16 16.17
C ARG A 166 0.46 6.04 16.77
N ASP A 167 -0.76 6.36 17.21
CA ASP A 167 -1.57 5.41 17.97
C ASP A 167 -2.14 4.32 17.06
N SER A 168 -2.42 4.62 15.78
CA SER A 168 -2.80 3.59 14.81
C SER A 168 -1.65 2.59 14.58
N ARG A 169 -0.41 3.06 14.43
CA ARG A 169 0.76 2.20 14.31
C ARG A 169 0.94 1.32 15.54
N ALA A 170 0.93 1.94 16.72
CA ALA A 170 1.13 1.25 17.99
C ALA A 170 0.07 0.16 18.23
N THR A 171 -1.20 0.48 17.94
CA THR A 171 -2.32 -0.46 18.09
C THR A 171 -2.16 -1.67 17.15
N LEU A 172 -1.88 -1.43 15.87
CA LEU A 172 -1.68 -2.49 14.89
C LEU A 172 -0.48 -3.37 15.26
N GLN A 173 0.67 -2.77 15.61
CA GLN A 173 1.86 -3.51 16.04
C GLN A 173 1.63 -4.33 17.30
N SER A 174 0.96 -3.76 18.31
CA SER A 174 0.64 -4.46 19.55
C SER A 174 -0.25 -5.67 19.30
N TYR A 175 -1.25 -5.55 18.43
CA TYR A 175 -2.14 -6.64 18.11
C TYR A 175 -1.47 -7.74 17.26
N LEU A 176 -0.69 -7.33 16.26
CA LEU A 176 -0.08 -8.27 15.31
C LEU A 176 1.21 -8.91 15.84
N GLY A 177 1.92 -8.26 16.77
CA GLY A 177 3.27 -8.66 17.16
C GLY A 177 4.30 -8.52 16.04
N LYS A 178 4.01 -7.72 15.03
CA LYS A 178 4.85 -7.49 13.84
C LYS A 178 5.02 -6.00 13.58
N PRO A 179 6.12 -5.55 12.94
CA PRO A 179 6.26 -4.15 12.53
C PRO A 179 5.18 -3.72 11.53
N VAL A 180 4.69 -2.49 11.70
CA VAL A 180 3.83 -1.78 10.75
C VAL A 180 4.62 -0.60 10.22
N ASP A 181 5.13 -0.72 8.99
CA ASP A 181 6.15 0.19 8.46
C ASP A 181 5.60 1.17 7.43
N PHE A 182 4.39 0.96 6.94
CA PHE A 182 3.82 1.78 5.87
C PHE A 182 2.53 2.46 6.29
N PHE A 183 2.33 3.65 5.71
CA PHE A 183 1.19 4.51 5.98
C PHE A 183 0.52 4.92 4.67
N ALA A 184 -0.82 4.90 4.61
CA ALA A 184 -1.58 5.53 3.54
C ALA A 184 -2.29 6.78 4.09
N TYR A 185 -2.20 7.89 3.35
CA TYR A 185 -2.85 9.14 3.77
C TYR A 185 -4.33 9.12 3.39
N PRO A 186 -5.28 9.20 4.38
CA PRO A 186 -6.69 9.35 4.05
C PRO A 186 -6.93 10.53 3.12
N TYR A 187 -7.78 10.32 2.09
CA TYR A 187 -8.11 11.34 1.08
C TYR A 187 -6.90 11.88 0.30
N ASN A 188 -5.75 11.20 0.30
CA ASN A 188 -4.48 11.71 -0.21
C ASN A 188 -4.06 13.04 0.44
N ASP A 189 -4.57 13.32 1.64
CA ASP A 189 -4.36 14.56 2.38
C ASP A 189 -3.01 14.53 3.09
N GLN A 190 -1.98 15.06 2.41
CA GLN A 190 -0.61 15.16 2.89
C GLN A 190 -0.09 16.58 2.72
N SER A 191 0.46 17.11 3.78
CA SER A 191 1.21 18.37 3.80
C SER A 191 2.60 18.11 4.37
N ARG A 192 3.49 19.10 4.31
CA ARG A 192 4.81 18.99 4.95
C ARG A 192 4.71 18.57 6.43
N TRP A 193 3.72 19.10 7.14
CA TRP A 193 3.54 18.80 8.56
C TRP A 193 2.99 17.39 8.79
N VAL A 194 2.05 16.97 7.97
CA VAL A 194 1.50 15.61 8.00
C VAL A 194 2.58 14.58 7.69
N ARG A 195 3.37 14.80 6.63
CA ARG A 195 4.52 13.92 6.31
C ARG A 195 5.51 13.83 7.46
N ARG A 196 5.87 14.98 8.06
CA ARG A 196 6.78 14.99 9.21
C ARG A 196 6.24 14.21 10.41
N ALA A 197 4.93 14.23 10.65
CA ALA A 197 4.31 13.43 11.71
C ALA A 197 4.42 11.92 11.42
N VAL A 198 4.23 11.50 10.17
CA VAL A 198 4.37 10.09 9.73
C VAL A 198 5.83 9.63 9.87
N GLU A 199 6.81 10.39 9.38
CA GLU A 199 8.23 10.12 9.58
C GLU A 199 8.59 9.98 11.07
N THR A 200 8.15 10.95 11.89
CA THR A 200 8.46 10.98 13.32
C THR A 200 7.81 9.84 14.10
N ALA A 201 6.67 9.31 13.61
CA ALA A 201 6.04 8.12 14.17
C ALA A 201 6.80 6.82 13.84
N GLY A 202 7.84 6.89 13.01
CA GLY A 202 8.75 5.78 12.71
C GLY A 202 8.27 4.85 11.60
N TYR A 203 7.38 5.30 10.73
CA TYR A 203 7.10 4.58 9.48
C TYR A 203 8.32 4.65 8.55
N ARG A 204 8.51 3.63 7.73
CA ARG A 204 9.58 3.59 6.72
C ARG A 204 9.15 4.25 5.42
N GLY A 205 7.84 4.30 5.15
CA GLY A 205 7.33 4.94 3.95
C GLY A 205 5.83 5.19 4.03
N ALA A 206 5.35 6.00 3.07
CA ALA A 206 3.93 6.31 2.95
C ALA A 206 3.51 6.45 1.50
N VAL A 207 2.26 6.07 1.22
CA VAL A 207 1.68 6.06 -0.12
C VAL A 207 0.59 7.12 -0.26
N VAL A 208 0.49 7.69 -1.44
CA VAL A 208 -0.56 8.64 -1.86
C VAL A 208 -1.21 8.14 -3.15
N GLY A 209 -2.26 8.79 -3.61
CA GLY A 209 -2.81 8.58 -4.96
C GLY A 209 -1.95 9.23 -6.06
N SER A 210 -2.58 9.76 -7.09
CA SER A 210 -1.96 10.21 -8.34
C SER A 210 -1.05 11.46 -8.26
N ARG A 211 -0.90 12.07 -7.09
CA ARG A 211 -0.06 13.28 -6.88
C ARG A 211 1.19 12.99 -6.05
N GLY A 212 1.69 11.78 -6.13
CA GLY A 212 2.93 11.38 -5.49
C GLY A 212 4.16 11.54 -6.38
N ASN A 213 5.27 11.03 -5.89
CA ASN A 213 6.55 10.92 -6.59
C ASN A 213 7.30 9.68 -6.07
N SER A 214 8.59 9.60 -6.28
CA SER A 214 9.45 8.51 -5.79
C SER A 214 10.02 8.72 -4.36
N ASP A 215 9.62 9.78 -3.66
CA ASP A 215 9.98 9.98 -2.25
C ASP A 215 9.28 8.93 -1.38
N SER A 216 10.01 8.30 -0.47
CA SER A 216 9.51 7.20 0.37
C SER A 216 8.25 7.56 1.17
N PHE A 217 7.98 8.84 1.44
CA PHE A 217 6.81 9.30 2.17
C PHE A 217 5.70 9.89 1.27
N THR A 218 5.87 9.79 -0.05
CA THR A 218 4.84 10.20 -1.03
C THR A 218 4.83 9.29 -2.25
N LEU A 219 5.03 7.98 -2.04
CA LEU A 219 5.01 6.99 -3.12
C LEU A 219 3.69 7.05 -3.88
N GLN A 220 3.78 7.31 -5.17
CA GLN A 220 2.61 7.45 -6.04
C GLN A 220 1.96 6.10 -6.31
N ARG A 221 0.61 6.10 -6.35
CA ARG A 221 -0.19 4.92 -6.71
C ARG A 221 -1.08 5.19 -7.92
N LEU A 222 -1.38 4.15 -8.67
CA LEU A 222 -2.39 4.12 -9.71
C LEU A 222 -3.74 3.74 -9.09
N THR A 223 -4.72 4.63 -9.18
CA THR A 223 -6.05 4.38 -8.62
C THR A 223 -6.81 3.38 -9.48
N MET A 224 -7.22 2.28 -8.88
CA MET A 224 -8.09 1.29 -9.48
C MET A 224 -9.54 1.62 -9.12
N HIS A 225 -10.40 1.62 -10.11
CA HIS A 225 -11.82 1.92 -9.96
C HIS A 225 -12.65 0.99 -10.86
N ARG A 226 -13.94 1.00 -10.64
CA ARG A 226 -14.89 0.25 -11.47
C ARG A 226 -14.70 0.54 -12.95
N GLY A 227 -14.75 -0.48 -13.79
CA GLY A 227 -14.65 -0.39 -15.24
C GLY A 227 -13.24 -0.42 -15.80
N ILE A 228 -12.18 -0.42 -14.96
CA ILE A 228 -10.80 -0.62 -15.45
C ILE A 228 -10.66 -2.06 -15.96
N THR A 229 -10.47 -2.18 -17.27
CA THR A 229 -10.24 -3.46 -17.94
C THR A 229 -8.75 -3.87 -17.88
N PRO A 230 -8.43 -5.14 -18.17
CA PRO A 230 -7.04 -5.57 -18.36
C PRO A 230 -6.27 -4.78 -19.42
N ALA A 231 -6.95 -4.27 -20.46
CA ALA A 231 -6.34 -3.44 -21.49
C ALA A 231 -5.98 -2.04 -20.95
N ASP A 232 -6.87 -1.44 -20.15
CA ASP A 232 -6.58 -0.17 -19.48
C ASP A 232 -5.42 -0.33 -18.50
N LEU A 233 -5.43 -1.41 -17.70
CA LEU A 233 -4.35 -1.71 -16.76
C LEU A 233 -3.00 -1.89 -17.48
N ARG A 234 -2.98 -2.58 -18.63
CA ARG A 234 -1.79 -2.69 -19.49
C ARG A 234 -1.29 -1.31 -19.92
N SER A 235 -2.17 -0.43 -20.38
CA SER A 235 -1.81 0.93 -20.79
C SER A 235 -1.24 1.74 -19.63
N MET A 236 -1.91 1.71 -18.47
CA MET A 236 -1.46 2.39 -17.25
C MET A 236 -0.08 1.93 -16.80
N LEU A 237 0.22 0.64 -16.93
CA LEU A 237 1.51 0.08 -16.58
C LEU A 237 2.57 0.44 -17.62
N SER A 238 2.30 0.37 -18.92
CA SER A 238 3.27 0.69 -19.99
C SER A 238 3.66 2.16 -19.99
N GLU A 239 2.71 3.09 -19.90
CA GLU A 239 2.98 4.53 -19.89
C GLU A 239 3.92 4.97 -18.75
N ASN A 240 3.90 4.24 -17.64
CA ASN A 240 4.66 4.60 -16.45
C ASN A 240 5.95 3.78 -16.26
N TRP A 241 6.10 2.61 -16.92
CA TRP A 241 7.17 1.64 -16.57
C TRP A 241 7.89 0.92 -17.73
N GLU A 242 7.42 1.03 -18.99
CA GLU A 242 8.06 0.32 -20.14
C GLU A 242 9.54 0.64 -20.31
N THR A 243 9.96 1.86 -20.03
CA THR A 243 11.37 2.26 -20.18
C THR A 243 12.31 1.70 -19.09
N ALA A 244 11.78 1.18 -17.98
CA ALA A 244 12.60 0.59 -16.92
C ALA A 244 13.02 -0.86 -17.22
N TYR A 245 12.35 -1.53 -18.17
CA TYR A 245 12.55 -2.94 -18.45
C TYR A 245 13.25 -3.24 -19.79
N THR A 246 13.44 -2.25 -20.67
CA THR A 246 14.03 -2.42 -22.00
C THR A 246 15.56 -2.25 -22.05
N GLU A 247 16.20 -1.70 -21.02
CA GLU A 247 17.64 -1.40 -21.00
C GLU A 247 18.49 -2.41 -20.23
N GLY A 248 18.01 -3.61 -19.98
CA GLY A 248 18.70 -4.66 -19.22
C GLY A 248 18.70 -6.01 -19.91
N GLY A 249 19.02 -6.04 -21.23
CA GLY A 249 19.27 -7.26 -22.02
C GLY A 249 20.74 -7.66 -22.01
#